data_5e0bb35f45d4d1242446b072292223a3
#
_entry.id   5e0bb35f45d4d1242446b072292223a3
#
_cell.length_a   1.000
_cell.length_b   1.000
_cell.length_c   1.000
_cell.angle_alpha   90.00
_cell.angle_beta   90.00
_cell.angle_gamma   90.00
#
_symmetry.space_group_name_H-M   'P 1'
#
loop_
_entity.id
_entity.type
_entity.pdbx_description
1 polymer ?
#
loop_
_entity_poly.entity_id
_entity_poly.type
_entity_poly.pdbx_seq_one_letter_code
_entity_poly.pdbx_strand_id
1 'polypeptide(L)'
;MGSNAAGMADEIDRNSGTPIYVQLREILRAHIVSSCPPGSALPSERDLSERFGLARMTVRQAIDALVGEEVIERVVGLGTFVRKPKLDLQVKLTSYSEEMQRRGMVPAAKVLSFEQINASAFLARELQLEEGTPLVRFRRLLLADSEPMSVDENFIPAHRVPGLLDGEPPTSLYNVLSERYGLVMEWGEDMIEATAASPSTARLLNVEVGTPLLKIQRHAFVARAMVDYSVSYYRADRYKLWVPLQRPGVRPTRNYASGYRP
;
A
#
# COMPACT_ATOMS: atom_id res chain seq x y z
N MET A 1 -14.08 24.39 13.15
CA MET A 1 -12.98 23.42 13.16
C MET A 1 -12.57 23.21 14.61
N GLY A 2 -13.20 22.21 15.26
CA GLY A 2 -13.02 21.94 16.69
C GLY A 2 -11.72 21.19 16.95
N SER A 3 -10.89 21.72 17.82
CA SER A 3 -9.66 21.12 18.32
C SER A 3 -9.97 19.76 18.96
N ASN A 4 -9.40 18.69 18.41
CA ASN A 4 -9.55 17.30 18.91
C ASN A 4 -8.66 17.08 20.16
N ALA A 5 -8.71 18.00 21.13
CA ALA A 5 -7.89 17.97 22.33
C ALA A 5 -8.57 17.33 23.55
N ALA A 6 -9.84 16.95 23.45
CA ALA A 6 -10.58 16.31 24.53
C ALA A 6 -10.21 14.82 24.61
N GLY A 7 -9.54 14.40 25.70
CA GLY A 7 -9.25 12.99 26.00
C GLY A 7 -7.78 12.60 26.19
N MET A 8 -6.83 13.53 26.11
CA MET A 8 -5.44 13.25 26.49
C MET A 8 -5.31 13.16 28.02
N ALA A 9 -4.55 12.18 28.53
CA ALA A 9 -4.09 12.19 29.91
C ALA A 9 -3.30 13.48 30.20
N ASP A 10 -3.60 14.16 31.31
CA ASP A 10 -3.21 15.57 31.49
C ASP A 10 -1.98 15.79 32.38
N GLU A 11 -1.30 14.74 32.88
CA GLU A 11 -0.25 14.95 33.85
C GLU A 11 1.14 14.59 33.33
N ILE A 12 1.98 15.64 33.26
CA ILE A 12 3.43 15.52 33.17
C ILE A 12 4.01 15.58 34.57
N ASP A 13 4.64 14.51 35.02
CA ASP A 13 5.34 14.47 36.31
C ASP A 13 6.72 15.14 36.19
N ARG A 14 6.81 16.37 36.69
CA ARG A 14 8.05 17.15 36.69
C ARG A 14 9.11 16.63 37.66
N ASN A 15 8.73 15.75 38.59
CA ASN A 15 9.62 15.14 39.57
C ASN A 15 10.10 13.77 39.14
N SER A 16 9.59 13.25 38.04
CA SER A 16 10.04 12.00 37.43
C SER A 16 11.45 12.14 36.88
N GLY A 17 12.26 11.10 36.99
CA GLY A 17 13.55 11.01 36.31
C GLY A 17 13.46 10.89 34.77
N THR A 18 12.23 10.75 34.22
CA THR A 18 12.00 10.66 32.79
C THR A 18 11.96 12.05 32.16
N PRO A 19 12.74 12.33 31.08
CA PRO A 19 12.72 13.63 30.42
C PRO A 19 11.29 14.03 29.97
N ILE A 20 10.95 15.30 30.16
CA ILE A 20 9.58 15.82 29.91
C ILE A 20 9.13 15.56 28.47
N TYR A 21 10.02 15.70 27.48
CA TYR A 21 9.66 15.42 26.08
C TYR A 21 9.31 13.94 25.84
N VAL A 22 9.92 13.03 26.60
CA VAL A 22 9.61 11.58 26.53
C VAL A 22 8.23 11.32 27.10
N GLN A 23 7.89 11.93 28.23
CA GLN A 23 6.56 11.81 28.82
C GLN A 23 5.48 12.35 27.88
N LEU A 24 5.69 13.53 27.32
CA LEU A 24 4.76 14.12 26.34
C LEU A 24 4.63 13.23 25.09
N ARG A 25 5.74 12.65 24.59
CA ARG A 25 5.70 11.70 23.47
C ARG A 25 4.79 10.52 23.77
N GLU A 26 4.90 9.90 24.96
CA GLU A 26 4.06 8.76 25.33
C GLU A 26 2.59 9.14 25.51
N ILE A 27 2.30 10.31 26.08
CA ILE A 27 0.93 10.85 26.20
C ILE A 27 0.32 11.05 24.79
N LEU A 28 1.06 11.68 23.89
CA LEU A 28 0.61 11.88 22.51
C LEU A 28 0.42 10.56 21.78
N ARG A 29 1.34 9.61 21.97
CA ARG A 29 1.24 8.26 21.37
C ARG A 29 -0.01 7.54 21.86
N ALA A 30 -0.26 7.53 23.16
CA ALA A 30 -1.45 6.89 23.73
C ALA A 30 -2.74 7.53 23.19
N HIS A 31 -2.79 8.85 23.09
CA HIS A 31 -3.91 9.57 22.49
C HIS A 31 -4.11 9.23 21.02
N ILE A 32 -3.03 9.18 20.23
CA ILE A 32 -3.09 8.80 18.80
C ILE A 32 -3.69 7.42 18.65
N VAL A 33 -3.21 6.44 19.42
CA VAL A 33 -3.67 5.04 19.33
C VAL A 33 -5.15 4.90 19.74
N SER A 34 -5.58 5.63 20.78
CA SER A 34 -6.94 5.48 21.32
C SER A 34 -8.00 6.31 20.61
N SER A 35 -7.63 7.47 20.01
CA SER A 35 -8.62 8.49 19.66
C SER A 35 -8.41 9.17 18.31
N CYS A 36 -7.27 8.95 17.63
CA CYS A 36 -6.96 9.65 16.39
C CYS A 36 -6.96 8.70 15.19
N PRO A 37 -7.92 8.80 14.27
CA PRO A 37 -7.87 8.04 13.03
C PRO A 37 -6.64 8.39 12.19
N PRO A 38 -6.09 7.45 11.40
CA PRO A 38 -5.03 7.73 10.44
C PRO A 38 -5.39 8.89 9.51
N GLY A 39 -4.47 9.84 9.33
CA GLY A 39 -4.67 11.05 8.54
C GLY A 39 -5.35 12.20 9.28
N SER A 40 -5.74 12.05 10.56
CA SER A 40 -6.28 13.16 11.35
C SER A 40 -5.18 14.14 11.75
N ALA A 41 -5.55 15.42 11.86
CA ALA A 41 -4.65 16.47 12.31
C ALA A 41 -4.43 16.39 13.83
N LEU A 42 -3.19 16.57 14.27
CA LEU A 42 -2.83 16.79 15.66
C LEU A 42 -2.94 18.30 16.02
N PRO A 43 -3.13 18.63 17.31
CA PRO A 43 -3.03 20.00 17.77
C PRO A 43 -1.68 20.62 17.42
N SER A 44 -1.64 21.92 17.17
CA SER A 44 -0.39 22.62 16.83
C SER A 44 0.62 22.59 17.99
N GLU A 45 1.90 22.76 17.69
CA GLU A 45 2.96 22.89 18.73
C GLU A 45 2.63 23.99 19.74
N ARG A 46 1.94 25.07 19.30
CA ARG A 46 1.49 26.15 20.17
C ARG A 46 0.40 25.67 21.12
N ASP A 47 -0.62 25.01 20.61
CA ASP A 47 -1.74 24.54 21.43
C ASP A 47 -1.28 23.50 22.45
N LEU A 48 -0.36 22.61 22.07
CA LEU A 48 0.28 21.64 22.97
C LEU A 48 1.15 22.34 24.03
N SER A 49 1.90 23.39 23.66
CA SER A 49 2.71 24.20 24.58
C SER A 49 1.84 24.90 25.64
N GLU A 50 0.73 25.48 25.20
CA GLU A 50 -0.25 26.13 26.10
C GLU A 50 -0.94 25.11 27.01
N ARG A 51 -1.40 23.99 26.45
CA ARG A 51 -2.11 22.93 27.19
C ARG A 51 -1.29 22.31 28.31
N PHE A 52 -0.04 21.91 28.00
CA PHE A 52 0.83 21.23 28.97
C PHE A 52 1.73 22.16 29.77
N GLY A 53 1.68 23.47 29.53
CA GLY A 53 2.53 24.45 30.19
C GLY A 53 4.03 24.18 29.94
N LEU A 54 4.39 23.80 28.73
CA LEU A 54 5.75 23.40 28.34
C LEU A 54 6.37 24.40 27.36
N ALA A 55 7.71 24.49 27.39
CA ALA A 55 8.43 25.26 26.38
C ALA A 55 8.21 24.65 24.98
N ARG A 56 8.06 25.50 23.94
CA ARG A 56 7.87 25.06 22.55
C ARG A 56 8.94 24.08 22.06
N MET A 57 10.19 24.26 22.50
CA MET A 57 11.29 23.35 22.14
C MET A 57 11.08 21.93 22.70
N THR A 58 10.54 21.80 23.91
CA THR A 58 10.21 20.50 24.52
C THR A 58 9.08 19.82 23.76
N VAL A 59 8.05 20.56 23.36
CA VAL A 59 6.96 20.05 22.52
C VAL A 59 7.50 19.61 21.15
N ARG A 60 8.35 20.43 20.54
CA ARG A 60 8.97 20.11 19.25
C ARG A 60 9.80 18.84 19.32
N GLN A 61 10.61 18.64 20.38
CA GLN A 61 11.36 17.40 20.59
C GLN A 61 10.45 16.16 20.66
N ALA A 62 9.30 16.26 21.36
CA ALA A 62 8.34 15.16 21.43
C ALA A 62 7.71 14.86 20.05
N ILE A 63 7.34 15.91 19.31
CA ILE A 63 6.82 15.79 17.94
C ILE A 63 7.89 15.22 16.99
N ASP A 64 9.13 15.70 17.05
CA ASP A 64 10.25 15.19 16.21
C ASP A 64 10.53 13.70 16.48
N ALA A 65 10.44 13.27 17.74
CA ALA A 65 10.57 11.87 18.10
C ALA A 65 9.45 11.01 17.46
N LEU A 66 8.20 11.45 17.53
CA LEU A 66 7.06 10.74 16.92
C LEU A 66 7.15 10.73 15.37
N VAL A 67 7.70 11.78 14.76
CA VAL A 67 8.00 11.81 13.32
C VAL A 67 9.09 10.81 12.99
N GLY A 68 10.17 10.75 13.78
CA GLY A 68 11.25 9.77 13.60
C GLY A 68 10.80 8.32 13.77
N GLU A 69 9.77 8.09 14.58
CA GLU A 69 9.12 6.79 14.77
C GLU A 69 8.03 6.48 13.73
N GLU A 70 7.86 7.34 12.74
CA GLU A 70 6.83 7.22 11.68
C GLU A 70 5.38 7.15 12.19
N VAL A 71 5.09 7.61 13.41
CA VAL A 71 3.73 7.67 13.98
C VAL A 71 2.94 8.85 13.40
N ILE A 72 3.62 9.97 13.18
CA ILE A 72 3.05 11.21 12.62
C ILE A 72 3.93 11.74 11.49
N GLU A 73 3.37 12.64 10.69
CA GLU A 73 4.08 13.32 9.61
C GLU A 73 3.78 14.82 9.61
N ARG A 74 4.77 15.63 9.20
CA ARG A 74 4.59 17.07 9.00
C ARG A 74 4.30 17.35 7.53
N VAL A 75 3.22 18.09 7.30
CA VAL A 75 2.88 18.61 5.97
C VAL A 75 3.09 20.10 5.98
N VAL A 76 4.04 20.57 5.15
CA VAL A 76 4.43 22.00 5.10
C VAL A 76 3.18 22.86 4.83
N GLY A 77 2.97 23.87 5.67
CA GLY A 77 1.84 24.78 5.56
C GLY A 77 0.49 24.25 6.06
N LEU A 78 0.36 22.95 6.34
CA LEU A 78 -0.90 22.33 6.77
C LEU A 78 -0.88 21.86 8.23
N GLY A 79 0.29 21.45 8.77
CA GLY A 79 0.40 21.02 10.16
C GLY A 79 0.98 19.60 10.33
N THR A 80 0.67 18.98 11.46
CA THR A 80 1.11 17.63 11.83
C THR A 80 -0.07 16.68 11.80
N PHE A 81 0.10 15.53 11.16
CA PHE A 81 -0.97 14.56 10.94
C PHE A 81 -0.56 13.17 11.43
N VAL A 82 -1.53 12.38 11.88
CA VAL A 82 -1.32 10.96 12.19
C VAL A 82 -1.00 10.23 10.89
N ARG A 83 0.14 9.56 10.86
CA ARG A 83 0.57 8.85 9.64
C ARG A 83 -0.36 7.68 9.36
N LYS A 84 -0.73 7.53 8.11
CA LYS A 84 -1.44 6.34 7.67
C LYS A 84 -0.46 5.17 7.62
N PRO A 85 -0.73 4.04 8.30
CA PRO A 85 0.19 2.91 8.30
C PRO A 85 0.41 2.43 6.86
N LYS A 86 1.67 2.13 6.53
CA LYS A 86 1.97 1.47 5.26
C LYS A 86 1.42 0.05 5.26
N LEU A 87 0.81 -0.34 4.15
CA LEU A 87 0.30 -1.69 3.98
C LEU A 87 1.47 -2.65 3.73
N ASP A 88 1.57 -3.70 4.53
CA ASP A 88 2.53 -4.78 4.30
C ASP A 88 2.07 -5.61 3.10
N LEU A 89 2.70 -5.45 1.94
CA LEU A 89 2.51 -6.37 0.83
C LEU A 89 3.14 -7.71 1.19
N GLN A 90 2.31 -8.69 1.50
CA GLN A 90 2.77 -10.06 1.47
C GLN A 90 2.84 -10.51 0.02
N VAL A 91 3.99 -11.05 -0.38
CA VAL A 91 4.17 -11.65 -1.72
C VAL A 91 3.34 -12.94 -1.76
N LYS A 92 2.07 -12.81 -2.12
CA LYS A 92 1.12 -13.92 -2.28
C LYS A 92 0.36 -13.75 -3.58
N LEU A 93 0.00 -14.85 -4.19
CA LEU A 93 -0.87 -14.91 -5.36
C LEU A 93 -2.35 -14.73 -4.94
N THR A 94 -2.65 -13.61 -4.27
CA THR A 94 -4.01 -13.22 -3.88
C THR A 94 -4.48 -12.04 -4.72
N SER A 95 -5.79 -11.92 -4.90
CA SER A 95 -6.33 -10.74 -5.58
C SER A 95 -6.15 -9.48 -4.73
N TYR A 96 -6.00 -8.32 -5.39
CA TYR A 96 -5.95 -7.02 -4.70
C TYR A 96 -7.15 -6.83 -3.76
N SER A 97 -8.34 -7.20 -4.24
CA SER A 97 -9.59 -7.04 -3.47
C SER A 97 -9.57 -7.87 -2.18
N GLU A 98 -9.16 -9.13 -2.26
CA GLU A 98 -9.02 -10.00 -1.08
C GLU A 98 -8.01 -9.45 -0.07
N GLU A 99 -6.89 -8.93 -0.57
CA GLU A 99 -5.85 -8.38 0.28
C GLU A 99 -6.33 -7.12 1.02
N MET A 100 -7.04 -6.21 0.33
CA MET A 100 -7.60 -5.01 0.96
C MET A 100 -8.71 -5.34 1.97
N GLN A 101 -9.62 -6.26 1.62
CA GLN A 101 -10.69 -6.70 2.52
C GLN A 101 -10.14 -7.36 3.79
N ARG A 102 -9.10 -8.20 3.67
CA ARG A 102 -8.42 -8.81 4.83
C ARG A 102 -7.85 -7.77 5.79
N ARG A 103 -7.52 -6.58 5.29
CA ARG A 103 -7.02 -5.42 6.05
C ARG A 103 -8.13 -4.51 6.56
N GLY A 104 -9.40 -4.85 6.32
CA GLY A 104 -10.54 -4.04 6.71
C GLY A 104 -10.75 -2.78 5.86
N MET A 105 -10.14 -2.74 4.68
CA MET A 105 -10.30 -1.62 3.72
C MET A 105 -11.31 -1.97 2.64
N VAL A 106 -11.94 -0.96 2.06
CA VAL A 106 -12.87 -1.09 0.96
C VAL A 106 -12.11 -1.00 -0.37
N PRO A 107 -11.91 -2.13 -1.10
CA PRO A 107 -11.26 -2.09 -2.40
C PRO A 107 -12.18 -1.51 -3.46
N ALA A 108 -11.60 -0.76 -4.40
CA ALA A 108 -12.26 -0.34 -5.62
C ALA A 108 -11.26 -0.33 -6.78
N ALA A 109 -11.76 -0.37 -8.01
CA ALA A 109 -10.94 -0.28 -9.21
C ALA A 109 -11.61 0.64 -10.22
N LYS A 110 -10.80 1.50 -10.85
CA LYS A 110 -11.22 2.28 -12.03
C LYS A 110 -10.52 1.70 -13.25
N VAL A 111 -11.29 1.21 -14.19
CA VAL A 111 -10.77 0.69 -15.47
C VAL A 111 -10.19 1.84 -16.30
N LEU A 112 -8.95 1.67 -16.73
CA LEU A 112 -8.24 2.62 -17.59
C LEU A 112 -8.20 2.14 -19.04
N SER A 113 -8.02 0.82 -19.26
CA SER A 113 -8.23 0.15 -20.55
C SER A 113 -8.56 -1.33 -20.34
N PHE A 114 -9.40 -1.87 -21.23
CA PHE A 114 -9.76 -3.29 -21.29
C PHE A 114 -9.98 -3.63 -22.75
N GLU A 115 -8.96 -4.19 -23.40
CA GLU A 115 -8.89 -4.28 -24.85
C GLU A 115 -8.02 -5.45 -25.31
N GLN A 116 -8.15 -5.85 -26.57
CA GLN A 116 -7.23 -6.76 -27.21
C GLN A 116 -6.09 -5.97 -27.85
N ILE A 117 -4.87 -6.43 -27.63
CA ILE A 117 -3.66 -5.96 -28.30
C ILE A 117 -2.88 -7.12 -28.90
N ASN A 118 -1.93 -6.82 -29.76
CA ASN A 118 -0.95 -7.81 -30.22
C ASN A 118 0.32 -7.72 -29.39
N ALA A 119 0.91 -8.88 -29.05
CA ALA A 119 2.14 -8.96 -28.31
C ALA A 119 3.28 -8.27 -29.08
N SER A 120 3.89 -7.25 -28.49
CA SER A 120 5.17 -6.73 -28.96
C SER A 120 6.28 -7.75 -28.73
N ALA A 121 7.45 -7.57 -29.36
CA ALA A 121 8.63 -8.41 -29.10
C ALA A 121 8.97 -8.51 -27.60
N PHE A 122 8.78 -7.44 -26.83
CA PHE A 122 8.96 -7.44 -25.37
C PHE A 122 7.93 -8.33 -24.66
N LEU A 123 6.63 -8.11 -24.90
CA LEU A 123 5.56 -8.89 -24.26
C LEU A 123 5.59 -10.37 -24.69
N ALA A 124 5.93 -10.64 -25.94
CA ALA A 124 6.09 -11.99 -26.45
C ALA A 124 7.19 -12.75 -25.68
N ARG A 125 8.33 -12.09 -25.44
CA ARG A 125 9.42 -12.66 -24.64
C ARG A 125 8.99 -12.88 -23.18
N GLU A 126 8.36 -11.88 -22.53
CA GLU A 126 7.92 -11.99 -21.13
C GLU A 126 6.86 -13.09 -20.94
N LEU A 127 5.97 -13.29 -21.91
CA LEU A 127 4.92 -14.32 -21.89
C LEU A 127 5.30 -15.65 -22.53
N GLN A 128 6.53 -15.76 -23.07
CA GLN A 128 7.02 -16.95 -23.80
C GLN A 128 6.11 -17.32 -24.99
N LEU A 129 5.71 -16.32 -25.77
CA LEU A 129 4.83 -16.41 -26.93
C LEU A 129 5.53 -15.92 -28.19
N GLU A 130 4.88 -16.11 -29.34
CA GLU A 130 5.29 -15.49 -30.59
C GLU A 130 4.89 -14.01 -30.64
N GLU A 131 5.70 -13.18 -31.28
CA GLU A 131 5.36 -11.78 -31.54
C GLU A 131 4.06 -11.70 -32.38
N GLY A 132 3.20 -10.72 -32.05
CA GLY A 132 1.90 -10.58 -32.70
C GLY A 132 0.80 -11.47 -32.09
N THR A 133 1.10 -12.37 -31.15
CA THR A 133 0.07 -13.16 -30.45
C THR A 133 -0.97 -12.23 -29.81
N PRO A 134 -2.28 -12.47 -30.00
CA PRO A 134 -3.33 -11.68 -29.36
C PRO A 134 -3.29 -11.81 -27.84
N LEU A 135 -3.31 -10.67 -27.15
CA LEU A 135 -3.36 -10.54 -25.69
C LEU A 135 -4.58 -9.71 -25.27
N VAL A 136 -5.16 -10.05 -24.14
CA VAL A 136 -6.05 -9.16 -23.41
C VAL A 136 -5.19 -8.27 -22.51
N ARG A 137 -5.26 -6.98 -22.72
CA ARG A 137 -4.68 -5.93 -21.88
C ARG A 137 -5.74 -5.42 -20.93
N PHE A 138 -5.46 -5.48 -19.63
CA PHE A 138 -6.36 -4.95 -18.61
C PHE A 138 -5.62 -4.00 -17.69
N ARG A 139 -5.87 -2.70 -17.83
CA ARG A 139 -5.21 -1.66 -17.04
C ARG A 139 -6.19 -1.00 -16.09
N ARG A 140 -5.81 -0.86 -14.83
CA ARG A 140 -6.66 -0.34 -13.77
C ARG A 140 -5.91 0.61 -12.85
N LEU A 141 -6.64 1.57 -12.29
CA LEU A 141 -6.28 2.27 -11.08
C LEU A 141 -6.95 1.56 -9.91
N LEU A 142 -6.17 1.01 -9.01
CA LEU A 142 -6.65 0.31 -7.81
C LEU A 142 -6.72 1.29 -6.64
N LEU A 143 -7.85 1.26 -5.93
CA LEU A 143 -8.12 2.14 -4.82
C LEU A 143 -8.42 1.33 -3.55
N ALA A 144 -8.09 1.91 -2.40
CA ALA A 144 -8.52 1.44 -1.09
C ALA A 144 -9.07 2.64 -0.30
N ASP A 145 -10.28 2.51 0.25
CA ASP A 145 -11.00 3.60 0.93
C ASP A 145 -11.06 4.88 0.07
N SER A 146 -11.30 4.71 -1.23
CA SER A 146 -11.34 5.78 -2.26
C SER A 146 -9.99 6.46 -2.56
N GLU A 147 -8.89 6.05 -1.93
CA GLU A 147 -7.55 6.58 -2.22
C GLU A 147 -6.84 5.76 -3.32
N PRO A 148 -6.19 6.42 -4.29
CA PRO A 148 -5.34 5.74 -5.26
C PRO A 148 -4.15 5.04 -4.58
N MET A 149 -4.00 3.75 -4.85
CA MET A 149 -2.98 2.90 -4.23
C MET A 149 -1.95 2.39 -5.23
N SER A 150 -2.41 1.93 -6.39
CA SER A 150 -1.54 1.43 -7.45
C SER A 150 -2.17 1.57 -8.83
N VAL A 151 -1.33 1.62 -9.85
CA VAL A 151 -1.71 1.41 -11.25
C VAL A 151 -1.24 0.01 -11.62
N ASP A 152 -2.17 -0.80 -12.09
CA ASP A 152 -1.96 -2.21 -12.42
C ASP A 152 -2.27 -2.46 -13.89
N GLU A 153 -1.45 -3.24 -14.56
CA GLU A 153 -1.59 -3.58 -15.97
C GLU A 153 -1.27 -5.05 -16.19
N ASN A 154 -2.27 -5.82 -16.62
CA ASN A 154 -2.18 -7.25 -16.87
C ASN A 154 -2.19 -7.54 -18.38
N PHE A 155 -1.44 -8.55 -18.79
CA PHE A 155 -1.36 -9.06 -20.15
C PHE A 155 -1.60 -10.57 -20.13
N ILE A 156 -2.73 -11.00 -20.71
CA ILE A 156 -3.18 -12.39 -20.69
C ILE A 156 -3.30 -12.88 -22.12
N PRO A 157 -2.76 -14.05 -22.50
CA PRO A 157 -2.97 -14.61 -23.83
C PRO A 157 -4.46 -14.78 -24.13
N ALA A 158 -4.97 -14.14 -25.20
CA ALA A 158 -6.41 -14.09 -25.49
C ALA A 158 -7.03 -15.48 -25.69
N HIS A 159 -6.27 -16.44 -26.23
CA HIS A 159 -6.72 -17.80 -26.40
C HIS A 159 -6.98 -18.55 -25.07
N ARG A 160 -6.45 -18.07 -23.94
CA ARG A 160 -6.68 -18.63 -22.60
C ARG A 160 -7.99 -18.14 -21.99
N VAL A 161 -8.50 -17.01 -22.48
CA VAL A 161 -9.67 -16.31 -21.91
C VAL A 161 -10.68 -15.94 -23.01
N PRO A 162 -11.18 -16.92 -23.78
CA PRO A 162 -12.09 -16.63 -24.88
C PRO A 162 -13.36 -15.94 -24.37
N GLY A 163 -13.77 -14.86 -25.04
CA GLY A 163 -14.95 -14.08 -24.69
C GLY A 163 -14.80 -13.26 -23.40
N LEU A 164 -13.60 -13.05 -22.88
CA LEU A 164 -13.41 -12.20 -21.69
C LEU A 164 -13.77 -10.73 -21.99
N LEU A 165 -13.53 -10.28 -23.22
CA LEU A 165 -13.82 -8.91 -23.67
C LEU A 165 -15.28 -8.68 -24.10
N ASP A 166 -16.09 -9.75 -24.20
CA ASP A 166 -17.49 -9.64 -24.64
C ASP A 166 -18.43 -9.10 -23.52
N GLY A 167 -17.92 -8.99 -22.30
CA GLY A 167 -18.66 -8.54 -21.12
C GLY A 167 -18.03 -7.31 -20.46
N GLU A 168 -18.65 -6.91 -19.33
CA GLU A 168 -18.10 -5.84 -18.51
C GLU A 168 -16.73 -6.22 -17.92
N PRO A 169 -15.83 -5.25 -17.78
CA PRO A 169 -14.53 -5.49 -17.13
C PRO A 169 -14.68 -6.09 -15.72
N PRO A 170 -13.96 -7.16 -15.38
CA PRO A 170 -14.12 -7.84 -14.10
C PRO A 170 -13.64 -6.96 -12.92
N THR A 171 -14.37 -7.00 -11.81
CA THR A 171 -13.98 -6.34 -10.57
C THR A 171 -12.73 -7.00 -9.98
N SER A 172 -12.64 -8.33 -10.05
CA SER A 172 -11.46 -9.11 -9.64
C SER A 172 -11.02 -10.00 -10.81
N LEU A 173 -9.86 -9.69 -11.39
CA LEU A 173 -9.33 -10.44 -12.51
C LEU A 173 -9.07 -11.91 -12.13
N TYR A 174 -8.34 -12.16 -11.04
CA TYR A 174 -7.97 -13.51 -10.65
C TYR A 174 -9.17 -14.40 -10.28
N ASN A 175 -10.23 -13.80 -9.71
CA ASN A 175 -11.46 -14.56 -9.45
C ASN A 175 -12.12 -15.01 -10.76
N VAL A 176 -12.22 -14.11 -11.75
CA VAL A 176 -12.79 -14.48 -13.07
C VAL A 176 -11.90 -15.50 -13.79
N LEU A 177 -10.58 -15.37 -13.73
CA LEU A 177 -9.66 -16.35 -14.30
C LEU A 177 -9.88 -17.74 -13.67
N SER A 178 -10.03 -17.81 -12.35
CA SER A 178 -10.27 -19.05 -11.64
C SER A 178 -11.67 -19.62 -11.91
N GLU A 179 -12.73 -18.80 -11.76
CA GLU A 179 -14.12 -19.27 -11.77
C GLU A 179 -14.63 -19.59 -13.18
N ARG A 180 -14.28 -18.73 -14.17
CA ARG A 180 -14.80 -18.86 -15.54
C ARG A 180 -13.88 -19.70 -16.43
N TYR A 181 -12.58 -19.64 -16.22
CA TYR A 181 -11.58 -20.26 -17.11
C TYR A 181 -10.79 -21.40 -16.45
N GLY A 182 -10.99 -21.67 -15.15
CA GLY A 182 -10.27 -22.70 -14.42
C GLY A 182 -8.78 -22.38 -14.25
N LEU A 183 -8.38 -21.13 -14.47
CA LEU A 183 -6.99 -20.68 -14.38
C LEU A 183 -6.70 -20.24 -12.93
N VAL A 184 -6.49 -21.22 -12.06
CA VAL A 184 -6.07 -20.98 -10.66
C VAL A 184 -4.56 -20.80 -10.65
N MET A 185 -4.10 -19.58 -10.31
CA MET A 185 -2.66 -19.30 -10.23
C MET A 185 -2.03 -20.12 -9.11
N GLU A 186 -1.10 -21.01 -9.45
CA GLU A 186 -0.45 -21.93 -8.53
C GLU A 186 0.84 -21.35 -7.95
N TRP A 187 1.63 -20.67 -8.79
CA TRP A 187 2.86 -20.03 -8.40
C TRP A 187 3.16 -18.82 -9.29
N GLY A 188 4.11 -18.00 -8.88
CA GLY A 188 4.52 -16.82 -9.63
C GLY A 188 5.87 -16.31 -9.17
N GLU A 189 6.45 -15.45 -9.99
CA GLU A 189 7.71 -14.76 -9.72
C GLU A 189 7.47 -13.26 -9.77
N ASP A 190 7.94 -12.54 -8.75
CA ASP A 190 7.89 -11.09 -8.70
C ASP A 190 9.30 -10.50 -8.80
N MET A 191 9.50 -9.63 -9.79
CA MET A 191 10.65 -8.72 -9.84
C MET A 191 10.21 -7.36 -9.28
N ILE A 192 10.93 -6.87 -8.28
CA ILE A 192 10.56 -5.66 -7.54
C ILE A 192 11.66 -4.64 -7.63
N GLU A 193 11.33 -3.47 -8.15
CA GLU A 193 12.24 -2.36 -8.36
C GLU A 193 11.70 -1.07 -7.73
N ALA A 194 12.60 -0.21 -7.25
CA ALA A 194 12.25 1.18 -6.94
C ALA A 194 12.28 1.99 -8.23
N THR A 195 11.25 2.82 -8.44
CA THR A 195 11.18 3.72 -9.59
C THR A 195 10.59 5.07 -9.20
N ALA A 196 10.74 6.07 -10.06
CA ALA A 196 10.13 7.38 -9.88
C ALA A 196 8.80 7.48 -10.63
N ALA A 197 7.81 8.16 -10.04
CA ALA A 197 6.53 8.41 -10.70
C ALA A 197 6.72 9.24 -11.97
N SER A 198 6.35 8.69 -13.11
CA SER A 198 6.26 9.43 -14.37
C SER A 198 5.13 10.46 -14.31
N PRO A 199 5.09 11.49 -15.16
CA PRO A 199 3.98 12.46 -15.18
C PRO A 199 2.59 11.82 -15.34
N SER A 200 2.47 10.74 -16.11
CA SER A 200 1.22 10.01 -16.29
C SER A 200 0.83 9.21 -15.05
N THR A 201 1.77 8.47 -14.46
CA THR A 201 1.53 7.68 -13.26
C THR A 201 1.28 8.56 -12.03
N ALA A 202 2.02 9.66 -11.89
CA ALA A 202 1.85 10.63 -10.82
C ALA A 202 0.42 11.20 -10.80
N ARG A 203 -0.11 11.58 -11.98
CA ARG A 203 -1.48 12.08 -12.13
C ARG A 203 -2.51 11.04 -11.70
N LEU A 204 -2.34 9.77 -12.10
CA LEU A 204 -3.26 8.70 -11.75
C LEU A 204 -3.24 8.40 -10.25
N LEU A 205 -2.06 8.36 -9.65
CA LEU A 205 -1.86 8.06 -8.23
C LEU A 205 -2.09 9.27 -7.30
N ASN A 206 -2.34 10.44 -7.87
CA ASN A 206 -2.46 11.70 -7.13
C ASN A 206 -1.24 11.98 -6.24
N VAL A 207 -0.05 11.90 -6.82
CA VAL A 207 1.24 12.19 -6.19
C VAL A 207 2.06 13.15 -7.05
N GLU A 208 3.15 13.69 -6.51
CA GLU A 208 4.06 14.52 -7.28
C GLU A 208 4.88 13.69 -8.29
N VAL A 209 5.26 14.30 -9.41
CA VAL A 209 6.18 13.68 -10.37
C VAL A 209 7.52 13.43 -9.68
N GLY A 210 8.08 12.25 -9.88
CA GLY A 210 9.30 11.83 -9.20
C GLY A 210 9.09 11.17 -7.84
N THR A 211 7.86 11.13 -7.30
CA THR A 211 7.56 10.39 -6.07
C THR A 211 8.05 8.94 -6.19
N PRO A 212 8.73 8.38 -5.17
CA PRO A 212 9.16 6.99 -5.18
C PRO A 212 7.98 6.02 -5.25
N LEU A 213 8.07 5.04 -6.15
CA LEU A 213 7.13 3.95 -6.32
C LEU A 213 7.86 2.61 -6.22
N LEU A 214 7.12 1.57 -5.82
CA LEU A 214 7.54 0.19 -6.00
C LEU A 214 6.94 -0.31 -7.33
N LYS A 215 7.79 -0.65 -8.29
CA LYS A 215 7.38 -1.32 -9.52
C LYS A 215 7.51 -2.82 -9.30
N ILE A 216 6.42 -3.54 -9.48
CA ILE A 216 6.37 -5.00 -9.38
C ILE A 216 6.00 -5.56 -10.74
N GLN A 217 6.87 -6.40 -11.29
CA GLN A 217 6.61 -7.18 -12.48
C GLN A 217 6.38 -8.62 -12.06
N ARG A 218 5.22 -9.16 -12.38
CA ARG A 218 4.82 -10.51 -11.99
C ARG A 218 4.63 -11.40 -13.20
N HIS A 219 5.20 -12.59 -13.11
CA HIS A 219 4.89 -13.71 -13.98
C HIS A 219 4.05 -14.71 -13.19
N ALA A 220 2.82 -14.99 -13.61
CA ALA A 220 1.93 -15.92 -12.94
C ALA A 220 1.65 -17.17 -13.79
N PHE A 221 1.65 -18.34 -13.15
CA PHE A 221 1.63 -19.62 -13.81
C PHE A 221 0.49 -20.52 -13.29
N VAL A 222 -0.07 -21.30 -14.22
CA VAL A 222 -0.91 -22.47 -13.95
C VAL A 222 -0.16 -23.68 -14.47
N ALA A 223 0.16 -24.63 -13.61
CA ALA A 223 1.10 -25.72 -13.89
C ALA A 223 2.44 -25.17 -14.43
N ARG A 224 2.77 -25.45 -15.71
CA ARG A 224 3.99 -24.95 -16.36
C ARG A 224 3.73 -23.84 -17.37
N ALA A 225 2.49 -23.44 -17.54
CA ALA A 225 2.11 -22.43 -18.52
C ALA A 225 1.99 -21.05 -17.86
N MET A 226 2.67 -20.07 -18.42
CA MET A 226 2.48 -18.67 -18.05
C MET A 226 1.11 -18.20 -18.55
N VAL A 227 0.34 -17.59 -17.67
CA VAL A 227 -1.04 -17.14 -17.96
C VAL A 227 -1.24 -15.66 -17.79
N ASP A 228 -0.39 -15.00 -17.01
CA ASP A 228 -0.47 -13.55 -16.79
C ASP A 228 0.94 -12.98 -16.60
N TYR A 229 1.22 -11.90 -17.32
CA TYR A 229 2.31 -11.00 -17.04
C TYR A 229 1.70 -9.68 -16.60
N SER A 230 2.11 -9.17 -15.45
CA SER A 230 1.58 -7.90 -14.98
C SER A 230 2.68 -6.94 -14.52
N VAL A 231 2.38 -5.64 -14.65
CA VAL A 231 3.23 -4.56 -14.18
C VAL A 231 2.40 -3.66 -13.29
N SER A 232 2.79 -3.55 -12.04
CA SER A 232 2.10 -2.75 -11.04
C SER A 232 3.02 -1.67 -10.48
N TYR A 233 2.50 -0.45 -10.32
CA TYR A 233 3.20 0.68 -9.71
C TYR A 233 2.50 1.05 -8.42
N TYR A 234 3.09 0.67 -7.28
CA TYR A 234 2.56 0.94 -5.95
C TYR A 234 3.17 2.19 -5.33
N ARG A 235 2.37 2.97 -4.64
CA ARG A 235 2.84 4.11 -3.85
C ARG A 235 3.72 3.62 -2.69
N ALA A 236 5.01 4.00 -2.67
CA ALA A 236 5.95 3.59 -1.62
C ALA A 236 5.70 4.26 -0.26
N ASP A 237 4.94 5.36 -0.24
CA ASP A 237 4.45 5.99 0.99
C ASP A 237 3.28 5.22 1.64
N ARG A 238 2.62 4.34 0.87
CA ARG A 238 1.44 3.55 1.31
C ARG A 238 1.73 2.05 1.42
N TYR A 239 2.79 1.56 0.78
CA TYR A 239 3.15 0.15 0.75
C TYR A 239 4.57 -0.08 1.22
N LYS A 240 4.75 -1.15 1.98
CA LYS A 240 6.06 -1.76 2.25
C LYS A 240 5.98 -3.25 1.91
N LEU A 241 7.10 -3.81 1.49
CA LEU A 241 7.21 -5.24 1.19
C LEU A 241 7.69 -5.97 2.43
N TRP A 242 6.94 -6.99 2.83
CA TRP A 242 7.35 -7.92 3.87
C TRP A 242 7.60 -9.30 3.26
N VAL A 243 8.85 -9.74 3.29
CA VAL A 243 9.27 -11.02 2.71
C VAL A 243 9.81 -11.90 3.83
N PRO A 244 9.12 -12.99 4.21
CA PRO A 244 9.64 -13.93 5.20
C PRO A 244 10.84 -14.68 4.62
N LEU A 245 11.97 -14.67 5.34
CA LEU A 245 13.15 -15.42 4.96
C LEU A 245 13.22 -16.71 5.79
N GLN A 246 13.38 -17.85 5.10
CA GLN A 246 13.49 -19.16 5.72
C GLN A 246 14.75 -19.87 5.23
N ARG A 247 15.43 -20.57 6.13
CA ARG A 247 16.47 -21.52 5.71
C ARG A 247 15.80 -22.74 5.08
N PRO A 248 16.34 -23.29 3.97
CA PRO A 248 15.84 -24.55 3.42
C PRO A 248 15.78 -25.64 4.50
N GLY A 249 14.65 -26.36 4.59
CA GLY A 249 14.44 -27.44 5.56
C GLY A 249 13.99 -27.05 6.97
N VAL A 250 13.89 -25.75 7.28
CA VAL A 250 13.36 -25.28 8.58
C VAL A 250 11.91 -24.87 8.41
N ARG A 251 10.98 -25.52 9.12
CA ARG A 251 9.58 -25.06 9.20
C ARG A 251 9.47 -23.93 10.23
N PRO A 252 8.80 -22.83 9.95
CA PRO A 252 8.58 -21.77 10.92
C PRO A 252 7.76 -22.31 12.08
N THR A 253 8.26 -22.13 13.30
CA THR A 253 7.58 -22.53 14.54
C THR A 253 6.49 -21.52 14.97
N ARG A 254 6.35 -20.39 14.29
CA ARG A 254 5.36 -19.35 14.56
C ARG A 254 4.85 -18.74 13.27
N ASN A 255 3.53 -18.63 13.15
CA ASN A 255 2.87 -17.81 12.13
C ASN A 255 3.05 -16.33 12.50
N TYR A 256 4.11 -15.67 12.01
CA TYR A 256 4.32 -14.23 12.19
C TYR A 256 3.27 -13.37 11.45
N ALA A 257 2.37 -13.99 10.68
CA ALA A 257 1.32 -13.31 9.93
C ALA A 257 0.25 -12.62 10.80
N SER A 258 0.24 -12.88 12.13
CA SER A 258 -0.79 -12.32 13.02
C SER A 258 -0.26 -11.46 14.18
N GLY A 259 1.02 -11.13 14.23
CA GLY A 259 1.62 -10.60 15.46
C GLY A 259 2.58 -9.43 15.37
N TYR A 260 2.92 -8.93 14.19
CA TYR A 260 3.64 -7.66 14.11
C TYR A 260 2.61 -6.52 14.03
N ARG A 261 2.10 -6.12 15.20
CA ARG A 261 1.56 -4.77 15.38
C ARG A 261 2.74 -3.88 15.76
N PRO A 262 3.02 -2.78 15.02
CA PRO A 262 3.95 -1.77 15.46
C PRO A 262 3.49 -1.11 16.74
#